data_47a59013523d355c95626e1ec56d43de
#
_entry.id   47a59013523d355c95626e1ec56d43de
#
_cell.length_a   1.000
_cell.length_b   1.000
_cell.length_c   1.000
_cell.angle_alpha   90.00
_cell.angle_beta   90.00
_cell.angle_gamma   90.00
#
_symmetry.space_group_name_H-M   'P 1'
#
loop_
_entity.id
_entity.type
_entity.pdbx_description
1 polymer ?
#
loop_
_entity_poly.entity_id
_entity_poly.type
_entity_poly.pdbx_seq_one_letter_code
_entity_poly.pdbx_strand_id
1 'polypeptide(L)'
;MITLTYNCYHFLDILINTESKKRKRDSIIFTTNALPFHFVFLTLQKNKTPMPKFINPFSDWGFKKIFGQEINKDLLINFLNDLLEGERHIADLTFKDKEQLPELKSMRGIIYDIYCTTDNGEHFIVEMQNRYQPYFTDRSIFYTSRNIVNQGVKGMQEIEGGKRESWNYMLAPVYTICLMNYDIDVFTPTKFRTDVALMDMQENKIFSDRIRLIYLMLPLFEKNSEEECETDFERWIYILKNMNTFERMPFAARNAVFKKLSQIADIAALSEEDREKYDESMKVLLDYYATMEGAKIIGKREGKEQGIKEGKEQGIKEGKEQGIKEGKEQGIKEGRAEGRAEVAKNLLSMGLSVDNITKATGLNPEEIESLR
;
A
#
# COMPACT_ATOMS: atom_id res chain seq x y z
N MET A 1 -19.57 -4.60 28.46
CA MET A 1 -18.91 -3.49 27.75
C MET A 1 -18.41 -2.39 28.71
N ILE A 2 -19.13 -2.02 29.75
CA ILE A 2 -18.72 -1.01 30.78
C ILE A 2 -17.55 -1.50 31.65
N THR A 3 -17.36 -2.80 31.83
CA THR A 3 -16.33 -3.37 32.73
C THR A 3 -14.91 -3.33 32.17
N LEU A 4 -14.73 -3.29 30.83
CA LEU A 4 -13.41 -3.22 30.19
C LEU A 4 -12.83 -1.79 30.16
N THR A 5 -13.68 -0.79 30.06
CA THR A 5 -13.26 0.64 30.09
C THR A 5 -12.82 1.06 31.49
N TYR A 6 -13.45 0.52 32.55
CA TYR A 6 -13.09 0.86 33.94
C TYR A 6 -11.72 0.29 34.34
N ASN A 7 -11.35 -0.88 33.82
CA ASN A 7 -10.03 -1.47 34.08
C ASN A 7 -8.87 -0.71 33.38
N CYS A 8 -9.11 -0.08 32.22
CA CYS A 8 -8.08 0.72 31.56
C CYS A 8 -7.77 2.03 32.32
N TYR A 9 -8.78 2.68 32.87
CA TYR A 9 -8.57 3.91 33.65
C TYR A 9 -7.86 3.64 34.98
N HIS A 10 -8.17 2.55 35.64
CA HIS A 10 -7.52 2.19 36.90
C HIS A 10 -6.06 1.75 36.72
N PHE A 11 -5.73 1.15 35.56
CA PHE A 11 -4.34 0.82 35.21
C PHE A 11 -3.51 2.06 34.86
N LEU A 12 -4.13 3.06 34.22
CA LEU A 12 -3.49 4.35 33.91
C LEU A 12 -3.19 5.17 35.20
N ASP A 13 -4.10 5.21 36.16
CA ASP A 13 -3.89 5.91 37.42
C ASP A 13 -2.78 5.26 38.26
N ILE A 14 -2.62 3.93 38.21
CA ILE A 14 -1.53 3.21 38.87
C ILE A 14 -0.18 3.52 38.20
N LEU A 15 -0.12 3.63 36.86
CA LEU A 15 1.11 3.98 36.13
C LEU A 15 1.53 5.43 36.34
N ILE A 16 0.60 6.38 36.34
CA ILE A 16 0.88 7.79 36.56
C ILE A 16 1.37 8.06 38.00
N ASN A 17 0.77 7.38 38.98
CA ASN A 17 1.18 7.50 40.39
C ASN A 17 2.51 6.79 40.69
N THR A 18 2.92 5.77 39.94
CA THR A 18 4.23 5.12 40.09
C THR A 18 5.37 5.93 39.47
N GLU A 19 5.14 6.66 38.36
CA GLU A 19 6.17 7.54 37.77
C GLU A 19 6.44 8.80 38.59
N SER A 20 5.43 9.38 39.23
CA SER A 20 5.62 10.56 40.08
C SER A 20 6.45 10.31 41.35
N LYS A 21 6.53 9.05 41.83
CA LYS A 21 7.34 8.61 42.98
C LYS A 21 8.76 8.20 42.63
N LYS A 22 9.10 7.97 41.37
CA LYS A 22 10.41 7.46 40.92
C LYS A 22 11.41 8.53 40.43
N ARG A 23 11.11 9.83 40.52
CA ARG A 23 12.04 10.90 40.13
C ARG A 23 13.19 11.17 41.09
N LYS A 24 13.47 10.28 42.04
CA LYS A 24 14.70 10.33 42.86
C LYS A 24 15.27 8.92 43.00
N ARG A 25 16.07 8.49 42.06
CA ARG A 25 17.23 7.57 42.12
C ARG A 25 17.39 6.75 40.84
N ASP A 26 18.56 6.97 40.26
CA ASP A 26 19.38 6.03 39.48
C ASP A 26 18.84 5.36 38.22
N SER A 27 19.54 5.66 37.13
CA SER A 27 19.61 4.99 35.86
C SER A 27 19.56 3.45 35.96
N ILE A 28 18.39 2.87 35.66
CA ILE A 28 18.25 1.45 35.29
C ILE A 28 17.47 1.41 34.00
N ILE A 29 18.13 0.92 32.95
CA ILE A 29 17.55 0.65 31.64
C ILE A 29 16.60 -0.55 31.80
N PHE A 30 15.30 -0.30 31.84
CA PHE A 30 14.29 -1.34 31.63
C PHE A 30 13.85 -1.33 30.17
N THR A 31 14.32 -2.29 29.41
CA THR A 31 13.73 -2.67 28.13
C THR A 31 12.38 -3.33 28.38
N THR A 32 11.29 -2.59 28.34
CA THR A 32 9.95 -3.16 28.33
C THR A 32 9.32 -2.97 26.96
N ASN A 33 8.97 -4.07 26.32
CA ASN A 33 8.33 -4.21 25.00
C ASN A 33 6.87 -3.67 24.94
N ALA A 34 6.50 -2.67 25.74
CA ALA A 34 5.11 -2.18 25.87
C ALA A 34 4.90 -0.76 25.32
N LEU A 35 5.76 -0.27 24.44
CA LEU A 35 5.81 1.14 24.05
C LEU A 35 5.12 1.60 22.73
N PRO A 36 4.41 0.81 21.91
CA PRO A 36 3.76 1.39 20.72
C PRO A 36 2.39 2.01 20.99
N PHE A 37 1.58 1.47 21.91
CA PHE A 37 0.20 1.93 22.12
C PHE A 37 0.11 3.32 22.76
N HIS A 38 1.01 3.61 23.68
CA HIS A 38 0.99 4.89 24.43
C HIS A 38 1.48 6.06 23.58
N PHE A 39 2.38 5.81 22.63
CA PHE A 39 2.93 6.87 21.77
C PHE A 39 1.91 7.34 20.72
N VAL A 40 1.12 6.44 20.15
CA VAL A 40 0.05 6.79 19.19
C VAL A 40 -1.07 7.56 19.89
N PHE A 41 -1.46 7.14 21.10
CA PHE A 41 -2.51 7.84 21.87
C PHE A 41 -2.05 9.20 22.38
N LEU A 42 -0.78 9.35 22.78
CA LEU A 42 -0.19 10.63 23.20
C LEU A 42 0.07 11.59 22.04
N THR A 43 0.35 11.07 20.83
CA THR A 43 0.49 11.89 19.63
C THR A 43 -0.88 12.44 19.20
N LEU A 44 -1.94 11.67 19.36
CA LEU A 44 -3.32 12.09 19.12
C LEU A 44 -3.82 13.09 20.18
N GLN A 45 -3.35 13.01 21.43
CA GLN A 45 -3.71 14.00 22.47
C GLN A 45 -2.88 15.28 22.45
N LYS A 46 -1.66 15.27 21.91
CA LYS A 46 -0.83 16.50 21.83
C LYS A 46 -1.20 17.41 20.68
N ASN A 47 -1.77 16.89 19.62
CA ASN A 47 -2.37 17.70 18.58
C ASN A 47 -3.88 17.70 18.84
N LYS A 48 -4.44 18.82 19.28
CA LYS A 48 -5.88 19.11 19.20
C LYS A 48 -6.26 19.18 17.70
N THR A 49 -6.23 18.07 17.00
CA THR A 49 -6.89 17.97 15.71
C THR A 49 -8.38 18.12 15.99
N PRO A 50 -9.04 19.14 15.45
CA PRO A 50 -10.49 19.28 15.61
C PRO A 50 -11.16 17.97 15.16
N MET A 51 -12.24 17.59 15.84
CA MET A 51 -13.02 16.40 15.42
C MET A 51 -13.42 16.61 13.97
N PRO A 52 -13.23 15.58 13.09
CA PRO A 52 -13.62 15.70 11.70
C PRO A 52 -15.09 16.12 11.60
N LYS A 53 -15.38 17.09 10.75
CA LYS A 53 -16.74 17.55 10.51
C LYS A 53 -17.51 16.59 9.61
N PHE A 54 -16.82 16.01 8.64
CA PHE A 54 -17.41 15.12 7.65
C PHE A 54 -16.94 13.69 7.83
N ILE A 55 -17.82 12.76 7.45
CA ILE A 55 -17.52 11.31 7.47
C ILE A 55 -16.30 10.99 6.59
N ASN A 56 -15.60 9.93 6.93
CA ASN A 56 -14.54 9.39 6.08
C ASN A 56 -15.18 8.54 4.95
N PRO A 57 -15.04 8.95 3.67
CA PRO A 57 -15.62 8.20 2.55
C PRO A 57 -14.95 6.86 2.30
N PHE A 58 -13.79 6.59 2.90
CA PHE A 58 -13.08 5.31 2.82
C PHE A 58 -13.38 4.37 3.99
N SER A 59 -14.31 4.70 4.88
CA SER A 59 -14.94 3.72 5.74
C SER A 59 -16.04 3.00 4.96
N ASP A 60 -16.26 1.71 5.23
CA ASP A 60 -17.29 0.91 4.51
C ASP A 60 -18.67 1.56 4.60
N TRP A 61 -19.04 2.00 5.82
CA TRP A 61 -20.31 2.69 6.03
C TRP A 61 -20.36 4.06 5.33
N GLY A 62 -19.27 4.85 5.40
CA GLY A 62 -19.22 6.17 4.78
C GLY A 62 -19.36 6.12 3.27
N PHE A 63 -18.70 5.17 2.61
CA PHE A 63 -18.83 4.94 1.18
C PHE A 63 -20.26 4.58 0.78
N LYS A 64 -20.85 3.63 1.48
CA LYS A 64 -22.24 3.19 1.23
C LYS A 64 -23.27 4.26 1.56
N LYS A 65 -22.99 5.14 2.54
CA LYS A 65 -23.83 6.29 2.86
C LYS A 65 -23.89 7.30 1.72
N ILE A 66 -22.73 7.58 1.10
CA ILE A 66 -22.62 8.56 0.01
C ILE A 66 -23.19 8.00 -1.28
N PHE A 67 -22.76 6.80 -1.70
CA PHE A 67 -23.00 6.28 -3.04
C PHE A 67 -23.94 5.08 -3.11
N GLY A 68 -24.23 4.42 -2.00
CA GLY A 68 -24.95 3.15 -2.00
C GLY A 68 -26.41 3.22 -1.55
N GLN A 69 -27.01 4.40 -1.38
CA GLN A 69 -28.39 4.59 -0.93
C GLN A 69 -29.28 5.14 -2.04
N GLU A 70 -30.50 4.62 -2.18
CA GLU A 70 -31.46 5.04 -3.19
C GLU A 70 -31.74 6.56 -3.12
N ILE A 71 -31.84 7.12 -1.92
CA ILE A 71 -32.06 8.56 -1.71
C ILE A 71 -30.89 9.44 -2.19
N ASN A 72 -29.72 8.85 -2.35
CA ASN A 72 -28.48 9.53 -2.75
C ASN A 72 -27.96 9.07 -4.12
N LYS A 73 -28.76 8.34 -4.90
CA LYS A 73 -28.34 7.81 -6.20
C LYS A 73 -27.88 8.89 -7.18
N ASP A 74 -28.41 10.10 -7.05
CA ASP A 74 -28.00 11.27 -7.84
C ASP A 74 -26.53 11.64 -7.65
N LEU A 75 -25.96 11.40 -6.45
CA LEU A 75 -24.52 11.60 -6.21
C LEU A 75 -23.69 10.58 -7.00
N LEU A 76 -24.11 9.31 -7.03
CA LEU A 76 -23.45 8.28 -7.81
C LEU A 76 -23.58 8.56 -9.31
N ILE A 77 -24.75 8.94 -9.78
CA ILE A 77 -25.00 9.32 -11.20
C ILE A 77 -24.07 10.46 -11.60
N ASN A 78 -24.01 11.51 -10.78
CA ASN A 78 -23.15 12.66 -11.08
C ASN A 78 -21.65 12.25 -11.11
N PHE A 79 -21.18 11.51 -10.11
CA PHE A 79 -19.80 11.00 -10.08
C PHE A 79 -19.47 10.17 -11.33
N LEU A 80 -20.37 9.25 -11.72
CA LEU A 80 -20.14 8.39 -12.91
C LEU A 80 -20.17 9.18 -14.21
N ASN A 81 -21.07 10.18 -14.33
CA ASN A 81 -21.10 11.06 -15.50
C ASN A 81 -19.85 11.91 -15.62
N ASP A 82 -19.35 12.45 -14.51
CA ASP A 82 -18.11 13.25 -14.52
C ASP A 82 -16.88 12.36 -14.81
N LEU A 83 -16.85 11.11 -14.31
CA LEU A 83 -15.80 10.13 -14.61
C LEU A 83 -15.76 9.73 -16.09
N LEU A 84 -16.94 9.59 -16.71
CA LEU A 84 -17.14 9.11 -18.08
C LEU A 84 -17.50 10.25 -19.05
N GLU A 85 -17.17 11.50 -18.73
CA GLU A 85 -17.48 12.67 -19.52
C GLU A 85 -17.03 12.49 -20.98
N GLY A 86 -17.93 12.76 -21.92
CA GLY A 86 -17.70 12.59 -23.36
C GLY A 86 -17.81 11.15 -23.87
N GLU A 87 -17.95 10.16 -23.00
CA GLU A 87 -18.05 8.74 -23.38
C GLU A 87 -19.45 8.15 -23.12
N ARG A 88 -20.02 8.46 -21.98
CA ARG A 88 -21.33 7.93 -21.54
C ARG A 88 -22.11 9.02 -20.80
N HIS A 89 -23.43 8.92 -20.89
CA HIS A 89 -24.33 9.72 -20.09
C HIS A 89 -25.37 8.79 -19.44
N ILE A 90 -25.40 8.80 -18.12
CA ILE A 90 -26.29 8.01 -17.27
C ILE A 90 -27.41 8.93 -16.81
N ALA A 91 -28.63 8.68 -17.27
CA ALA A 91 -29.81 9.46 -16.89
C ALA A 91 -30.40 8.94 -15.56
N ASP A 92 -30.44 7.63 -15.39
CA ASP A 92 -30.90 6.98 -14.15
C ASP A 92 -30.15 5.66 -13.90
N LEU A 93 -30.21 5.17 -12.67
CA LEU A 93 -29.67 3.87 -12.27
C LEU A 93 -30.60 3.17 -11.26
N THR A 94 -30.51 1.86 -11.24
CA THR A 94 -31.20 0.99 -10.29
C THR A 94 -30.17 0.15 -9.55
N PHE A 95 -30.14 0.24 -8.22
CA PHE A 95 -29.29 -0.63 -7.42
C PHE A 95 -29.77 -2.09 -7.51
N LYS A 96 -28.81 -2.99 -7.58
CA LYS A 96 -29.02 -4.44 -7.63
C LYS A 96 -28.51 -5.10 -6.36
N ASP A 97 -28.91 -6.35 -6.18
CA ASP A 97 -28.36 -7.13 -5.08
C ASP A 97 -26.84 -7.22 -5.18
N LYS A 98 -26.19 -6.83 -4.09
CA LYS A 98 -24.73 -6.82 -3.96
C LYS A 98 -24.17 -8.22 -3.79
N GLU A 99 -24.94 -9.12 -3.19
CA GLU A 99 -24.55 -10.49 -2.93
C GLU A 99 -24.88 -11.36 -4.12
N GLN A 100 -23.86 -11.89 -4.76
CA GLN A 100 -23.98 -12.87 -5.84
C GLN A 100 -23.70 -14.25 -5.27
N LEU A 101 -24.76 -14.99 -4.97
CA LEU A 101 -24.64 -16.37 -4.49
C LEU A 101 -23.97 -17.24 -5.55
N PRO A 102 -23.09 -18.16 -5.14
CA PRO A 102 -22.48 -19.09 -6.08
C PRO A 102 -23.50 -20.09 -6.60
N GLU A 103 -23.45 -20.41 -7.89
CA GLU A 103 -24.29 -21.46 -8.48
C GLU A 103 -23.96 -22.85 -7.90
N LEU A 104 -22.72 -23.07 -7.54
CA LEU A 104 -22.26 -24.29 -6.88
C LEU A 104 -21.82 -23.95 -5.47
N LYS A 105 -22.22 -24.78 -4.47
CA LYS A 105 -21.85 -24.62 -3.05
C LYS A 105 -20.31 -24.55 -2.81
N SER A 106 -19.53 -25.08 -3.73
CA SER A 106 -18.06 -25.05 -3.69
C SER A 106 -17.44 -23.75 -4.21
N MET A 107 -18.23 -22.90 -4.88
CA MET A 107 -17.73 -21.62 -5.39
C MET A 107 -17.81 -20.53 -4.32
N ARG A 108 -16.87 -19.59 -4.37
CA ARG A 108 -16.88 -18.41 -3.49
C ARG A 108 -17.96 -17.43 -3.95
N GLY A 109 -18.83 -17.01 -3.03
CA GLY A 109 -19.74 -15.89 -3.25
C GLY A 109 -19.00 -14.59 -3.49
N ILE A 110 -19.64 -13.67 -4.20
CA ILE A 110 -19.13 -12.32 -4.46
C ILE A 110 -20.06 -11.34 -3.75
N ILE A 111 -19.46 -10.37 -3.04
CA ILE A 111 -20.18 -9.24 -2.46
C ILE A 111 -19.54 -7.99 -3.05
N TYR A 112 -20.33 -7.22 -3.78
CA TYR A 112 -19.95 -5.93 -4.31
C TYR A 112 -20.20 -4.82 -3.27
N ASP A 113 -19.38 -3.78 -3.27
CA ASP A 113 -19.67 -2.59 -2.45
C ASP A 113 -20.91 -1.89 -3.01
N ILE A 114 -20.92 -1.60 -4.32
CA ILE A 114 -22.09 -1.08 -5.02
C ILE A 114 -22.22 -1.81 -6.36
N TYR A 115 -23.45 -2.23 -6.67
CA TYR A 115 -23.79 -2.80 -7.97
C TYR A 115 -25.09 -2.18 -8.46
N CYS A 116 -25.08 -1.63 -9.68
CA CYS A 116 -26.24 -1.02 -10.29
C CYS A 116 -26.29 -1.25 -11.80
N THR A 117 -27.46 -1.02 -12.38
CA THR A 117 -27.67 -1.00 -13.83
C THR A 117 -28.28 0.35 -14.22
N THR A 118 -27.84 0.88 -15.36
CA THR A 118 -28.38 2.10 -15.93
C THR A 118 -29.69 1.82 -16.68
N ASP A 119 -30.38 2.88 -17.04
CA ASP A 119 -31.54 2.88 -17.95
C ASP A 119 -31.24 2.23 -19.31
N ASN A 120 -30.01 2.31 -19.79
CA ASN A 120 -29.53 1.66 -21.01
C ASN A 120 -29.14 0.18 -20.82
N GLY A 121 -29.30 -0.35 -19.62
CA GLY A 121 -28.97 -1.74 -19.28
C GLY A 121 -27.50 -2.01 -19.03
N GLU A 122 -26.64 -1.00 -18.98
CA GLU A 122 -25.21 -1.13 -18.67
C GLU A 122 -25.04 -1.45 -17.17
N HIS A 123 -24.04 -2.25 -16.84
CA HIS A 123 -23.75 -2.68 -15.47
C HIS A 123 -22.58 -1.90 -14.89
N PHE A 124 -22.75 -1.37 -13.69
CA PHE A 124 -21.72 -0.69 -12.95
C PHE A 124 -21.46 -1.38 -11.61
N ILE A 125 -20.20 -1.75 -11.40
CA ILE A 125 -19.66 -2.24 -10.14
C ILE A 125 -18.73 -1.14 -9.63
N VAL A 126 -18.98 -0.61 -8.43
CA VAL A 126 -18.10 0.39 -7.82
C VAL A 126 -17.57 -0.17 -6.51
N GLU A 127 -16.26 -0.32 -6.46
CA GLU A 127 -15.51 -0.92 -5.35
C GLU A 127 -14.66 0.16 -4.66
N MET A 128 -14.69 0.20 -3.35
CA MET A 128 -13.83 1.05 -2.54
C MET A 128 -12.83 0.19 -1.79
N GLN A 129 -11.55 0.41 -2.06
CA GLN A 129 -10.47 -0.35 -1.45
C GLN A 129 -9.55 0.55 -0.64
N ASN A 130 -9.62 0.39 0.67
CA ASN A 130 -8.79 1.15 1.60
C ASN A 130 -7.63 0.33 2.19
N ARG A 131 -7.45 -0.90 1.70
CA ARG A 131 -6.46 -1.85 2.18
C ARG A 131 -5.75 -2.48 1.00
N TYR A 132 -4.42 -2.55 1.06
CA TYR A 132 -3.69 -3.36 0.11
C TYR A 132 -4.19 -4.81 0.19
N GLN A 133 -4.55 -5.35 -0.95
CA GLN A 133 -4.94 -6.75 -1.10
C GLN A 133 -4.11 -7.37 -2.22
N PRO A 134 -3.30 -8.38 -1.93
CA PRO A 134 -2.67 -9.18 -2.97
C PRO A 134 -3.71 -9.67 -3.97
N TYR A 135 -3.38 -9.64 -5.25
CA TYR A 135 -4.25 -10.12 -6.34
C TYR A 135 -5.56 -9.31 -6.50
N PHE A 136 -5.58 -8.02 -6.12
CA PHE A 136 -6.79 -7.21 -6.28
C PHE A 136 -7.19 -7.02 -7.76
N THR A 137 -6.22 -6.92 -8.67
CA THR A 137 -6.49 -6.89 -10.12
C THR A 137 -7.16 -8.17 -10.60
N ASP A 138 -6.69 -9.34 -10.17
CA ASP A 138 -7.32 -10.63 -10.50
C ASP A 138 -8.75 -10.69 -9.94
N ARG A 139 -8.95 -10.20 -8.72
CA ARG A 139 -10.27 -10.14 -8.08
C ARG A 139 -11.23 -9.24 -8.87
N SER A 140 -10.79 -8.07 -9.30
CA SER A 140 -11.63 -7.15 -10.09
C SER A 140 -12.00 -7.73 -11.46
N ILE A 141 -11.08 -8.42 -12.13
CA ILE A 141 -11.34 -9.17 -13.36
C ILE A 141 -12.35 -10.29 -13.10
N PHE A 142 -12.17 -11.07 -12.03
CA PHE A 142 -13.09 -12.12 -11.64
C PHE A 142 -14.51 -11.60 -11.37
N TYR A 143 -14.64 -10.47 -10.66
CA TYR A 143 -15.92 -9.83 -10.36
C TYR A 143 -16.62 -9.36 -11.64
N THR A 144 -15.89 -8.73 -12.55
CA THR A 144 -16.39 -8.29 -13.87
C THR A 144 -16.83 -9.48 -14.71
N SER A 145 -15.99 -10.53 -14.78
CA SER A 145 -16.27 -11.74 -15.56
C SER A 145 -17.51 -12.48 -15.03
N ARG A 146 -17.67 -12.52 -13.71
CA ARG A 146 -18.86 -13.14 -13.10
C ARG A 146 -20.15 -12.42 -13.52
N ASN A 147 -20.10 -11.08 -13.60
CA ASN A 147 -21.23 -10.31 -14.09
C ASN A 147 -21.59 -10.65 -15.55
N ILE A 148 -20.57 -10.81 -16.41
CA ILE A 148 -20.75 -11.26 -17.81
C ILE A 148 -21.42 -12.64 -17.86
N VAL A 149 -20.92 -13.61 -17.05
CA VAL A 149 -21.48 -14.96 -17.00
C VAL A 149 -22.94 -14.92 -16.54
N ASN A 150 -23.24 -14.12 -15.52
CA ASN A 150 -24.60 -13.99 -14.99
C ASN A 150 -25.60 -13.45 -16.02
N GLN A 151 -25.16 -12.64 -16.99
CA GLN A 151 -26.05 -12.21 -18.09
C GLN A 151 -26.46 -13.39 -18.96
N GLY A 152 -25.53 -14.33 -19.24
CA GLY A 152 -25.82 -15.55 -19.97
C GLY A 152 -26.81 -16.46 -19.21
N VAL A 153 -26.57 -16.67 -17.91
CA VAL A 153 -27.46 -17.47 -17.06
C VAL A 153 -28.88 -16.89 -17.05
N LYS A 154 -29.03 -15.57 -16.87
CA LYS A 154 -30.34 -14.90 -16.93
C LYS A 154 -31.00 -15.04 -18.29
N GLY A 155 -30.23 -14.88 -19.38
CA GLY A 155 -30.74 -15.07 -20.73
C GLY A 155 -31.30 -16.49 -20.96
N MET A 156 -30.63 -17.51 -20.44
CA MET A 156 -31.12 -18.90 -20.50
C MET A 156 -32.37 -19.12 -19.66
N GLN A 157 -32.42 -18.59 -18.42
CA GLN A 157 -33.59 -18.66 -17.54
C GLN A 157 -34.82 -17.96 -18.16
N GLU A 158 -34.61 -16.86 -18.89
CA GLU A 158 -35.68 -16.16 -19.61
C GLU A 158 -36.24 -16.99 -20.75
N ILE A 159 -35.45 -17.82 -21.42
CA ILE A 159 -35.90 -18.79 -22.44
C ILE A 159 -36.72 -19.91 -21.77
N GLU A 160 -36.15 -20.51 -20.71
CA GLU A 160 -36.84 -21.59 -19.97
C GLU A 160 -38.13 -21.11 -19.35
N GLY A 161 -38.22 -19.84 -18.90
CA GLY A 161 -39.42 -19.22 -18.38
C GLY A 161 -40.41 -18.72 -19.45
N GLY A 162 -40.16 -18.96 -20.72
CA GLY A 162 -41.04 -18.58 -21.85
C GLY A 162 -41.09 -17.08 -22.12
N LYS A 163 -40.13 -16.29 -21.59
CA LYS A 163 -40.05 -14.83 -21.80
C LYS A 163 -39.29 -14.46 -23.06
N ARG A 164 -38.48 -15.37 -23.59
CA ARG A 164 -37.67 -15.22 -24.82
C ARG A 164 -37.68 -16.54 -25.59
N GLU A 165 -37.64 -16.46 -26.94
CA GLU A 165 -37.50 -17.62 -27.79
C GLU A 165 -36.03 -18.08 -27.94
N SER A 166 -35.07 -17.14 -27.86
CA SER A 166 -33.65 -17.41 -27.93
C SER A 166 -32.82 -16.33 -27.27
N TRP A 167 -31.57 -16.67 -26.86
CA TRP A 167 -30.56 -15.71 -26.45
C TRP A 167 -29.43 -15.68 -27.49
N ASN A 168 -29.16 -14.49 -28.01
CA ASN A 168 -28.23 -14.27 -29.11
C ASN A 168 -26.83 -13.86 -28.69
N TYR A 169 -26.42 -14.12 -27.44
CA TYR A 169 -25.12 -13.73 -26.85
C TYR A 169 -24.85 -12.21 -26.79
N MET A 170 -25.88 -11.38 -26.92
CA MET A 170 -25.73 -9.95 -26.77
C MET A 170 -25.48 -9.59 -25.31
N LEU A 171 -24.28 -9.11 -25.02
CA LEU A 171 -23.87 -8.69 -23.67
C LEU A 171 -24.07 -7.20 -23.49
N ALA A 172 -24.56 -6.79 -22.36
CA ALA A 172 -24.50 -5.42 -21.90
C ALA A 172 -23.10 -5.09 -21.37
N PRO A 173 -22.61 -3.87 -21.55
CA PRO A 173 -21.33 -3.44 -21.00
C PRO A 173 -21.28 -3.57 -19.48
N VAL A 174 -20.10 -3.93 -18.95
CA VAL A 174 -19.81 -3.99 -17.52
C VAL A 174 -18.63 -3.10 -17.20
N TYR A 175 -18.87 -2.08 -16.41
CA TYR A 175 -17.88 -1.15 -15.90
C TYR A 175 -17.56 -1.50 -14.45
N THR A 176 -16.28 -1.74 -14.15
CA THR A 176 -15.82 -1.94 -12.78
C THR A 176 -14.91 -0.78 -12.40
N ILE A 177 -15.38 0.07 -11.49
CA ILE A 177 -14.67 1.25 -11.00
C ILE A 177 -14.10 0.95 -9.63
N CYS A 178 -12.79 1.06 -9.49
CA CYS A 178 -12.06 0.76 -8.27
C CYS A 178 -11.46 2.06 -7.71
N LEU A 179 -12.07 2.58 -6.63
CA LEU A 179 -11.50 3.68 -5.85
C LEU A 179 -10.52 3.10 -4.83
N MET A 180 -9.24 3.42 -4.96
CA MET A 180 -8.18 2.82 -4.16
C MET A 180 -7.44 3.88 -3.36
N ASN A 181 -7.30 3.64 -2.07
CA ASN A 181 -6.52 4.48 -1.17
C ASN A 181 -5.13 3.90 -0.90
N TYR A 182 -4.57 3.20 -1.88
CA TYR A 182 -3.20 2.65 -1.90
C TYR A 182 -2.76 2.45 -3.36
N ASP A 183 -1.44 2.33 -3.59
CA ASP A 183 -0.86 2.08 -4.91
C ASP A 183 -0.87 0.60 -5.25
N ILE A 184 -1.03 0.26 -6.54
CA ILE A 184 -0.84 -1.09 -7.06
C ILE A 184 0.46 -1.13 -7.86
N ASP A 185 1.35 -2.06 -7.51
CA ASP A 185 2.67 -2.23 -8.18
C ASP A 185 2.57 -2.59 -9.67
N VAL A 186 1.41 -3.08 -10.12
CA VAL A 186 1.16 -3.50 -11.52
C VAL A 186 1.08 -2.30 -12.48
N PHE A 187 0.72 -1.12 -11.98
CA PHE A 187 0.56 0.09 -12.78
C PHE A 187 1.72 1.05 -12.60
N THR A 188 1.96 1.86 -13.61
CA THR A 188 2.99 2.91 -13.55
C THR A 188 2.69 3.85 -12.37
N PRO A 189 3.61 4.05 -11.42
CA PRO A 189 3.37 4.82 -10.20
C PRO A 189 2.92 6.28 -10.41
N THR A 190 3.10 6.82 -11.62
CA THR A 190 2.75 8.21 -11.97
C THR A 190 1.33 8.39 -12.46
N LYS A 191 0.53 7.33 -12.55
CA LYS A 191 -0.85 7.41 -13.06
C LYS A 191 -1.86 7.22 -11.95
N PHE A 192 -2.61 8.28 -11.70
CA PHE A 192 -3.74 8.22 -10.78
C PHE A 192 -4.95 7.49 -11.38
N ARG A 193 -5.18 7.57 -12.71
CA ARG A 193 -6.25 6.87 -13.43
C ARG A 193 -5.67 5.87 -14.43
N THR A 194 -6.15 4.63 -14.38
CA THR A 194 -5.82 3.59 -15.35
C THR A 194 -7.11 2.97 -15.88
N ASP A 195 -7.28 3.06 -17.21
CA ASP A 195 -8.41 2.46 -17.92
C ASP A 195 -7.95 1.19 -18.62
N VAL A 196 -8.66 0.09 -18.40
CA VAL A 196 -8.38 -1.23 -18.98
C VAL A 196 -9.60 -1.67 -19.80
N ALA A 197 -9.36 -2.07 -21.05
CA ALA A 197 -10.36 -2.58 -21.97
C ALA A 197 -9.79 -3.73 -22.81
N LEU A 198 -10.67 -4.46 -23.49
CA LEU A 198 -10.27 -5.46 -24.47
C LEU A 198 -9.77 -4.75 -25.74
N MET A 199 -8.51 -5.00 -26.12
CA MET A 199 -7.83 -4.30 -27.20
C MET A 199 -7.26 -5.29 -28.22
N ASP A 200 -7.33 -4.93 -29.51
CA ASP A 200 -6.52 -5.56 -30.55
C ASP A 200 -5.07 -5.08 -30.39
N MET A 201 -4.17 -6.04 -30.10
CA MET A 201 -2.77 -5.74 -29.77
C MET A 201 -1.95 -5.32 -31.01
N GLN A 202 -2.37 -5.69 -32.22
CA GLN A 202 -1.71 -5.34 -33.46
C GLN A 202 -2.10 -3.92 -33.92
N GLU A 203 -3.38 -3.60 -33.82
CA GLU A 203 -3.89 -2.31 -34.31
C GLU A 203 -3.96 -1.23 -33.25
N ASN A 204 -3.76 -1.57 -31.96
CA ASN A 204 -3.93 -0.68 -30.80
C ASN A 204 -5.32 -0.02 -30.75
N LYS A 205 -6.36 -0.77 -31.10
CA LYS A 205 -7.75 -0.33 -31.07
C LYS A 205 -8.57 -1.12 -30.08
N ILE A 206 -9.56 -0.49 -29.46
CA ILE A 206 -10.52 -1.19 -28.62
C ILE A 206 -11.28 -2.21 -29.49
N PHE A 207 -11.13 -3.49 -29.15
CA PHE A 207 -11.81 -4.60 -29.82
C PHE A 207 -13.26 -4.74 -29.34
N SER A 208 -13.50 -4.54 -28.05
CA SER A 208 -14.82 -4.62 -27.44
C SER A 208 -14.93 -3.68 -26.24
N ASP A 209 -16.05 -2.99 -26.14
CA ASP A 209 -16.41 -2.10 -25.03
C ASP A 209 -17.24 -2.81 -23.94
N ARG A 210 -17.39 -4.15 -24.04
CA ARG A 210 -18.23 -4.93 -23.10
C ARG A 210 -17.64 -5.10 -21.72
N ILE A 211 -16.32 -4.93 -21.60
CA ILE A 211 -15.59 -4.98 -20.32
C ILE A 211 -14.72 -3.76 -20.22
N ARG A 212 -14.89 -3.01 -19.14
CA ARG A 212 -14.03 -1.90 -18.80
C ARG A 212 -13.76 -1.87 -17.30
N LEU A 213 -12.46 -1.81 -16.93
CA LEU A 213 -12.05 -1.61 -15.56
C LEU A 213 -11.35 -0.25 -15.46
N ILE A 214 -11.74 0.54 -14.45
CA ILE A 214 -11.18 1.87 -14.20
C ILE A 214 -10.63 1.87 -12.78
N TYR A 215 -9.32 2.05 -12.66
CA TYR A 215 -8.64 2.12 -11.38
C TYR A 215 -8.28 3.56 -11.08
N LEU A 216 -8.71 4.05 -9.91
CA LEU A 216 -8.47 5.40 -9.42
C LEU A 216 -7.62 5.32 -8.17
N MET A 217 -6.31 5.58 -8.31
CA MET A 217 -5.32 5.50 -7.22
C MET A 217 -5.21 6.86 -6.54
N LEU A 218 -6.02 7.09 -5.52
CA LEU A 218 -6.15 8.39 -4.89
C LEU A 218 -4.85 8.96 -4.29
N PRO A 219 -3.93 8.16 -3.74
CA PRO A 219 -2.64 8.69 -3.30
C PRO A 219 -1.87 9.43 -4.41
N LEU A 220 -2.03 9.01 -5.68
CA LEU A 220 -1.35 9.59 -6.84
C LEU A 220 -2.07 10.81 -7.43
N PHE A 221 -3.19 11.25 -6.87
CA PHE A 221 -3.84 12.48 -7.27
C PHE A 221 -3.13 13.68 -6.65
N GLU A 222 -2.52 14.53 -7.46
CA GLU A 222 -1.56 15.55 -7.02
C GLU A 222 -2.18 16.92 -6.70
N LYS A 223 -3.47 17.16 -7.06
CA LYS A 223 -4.11 18.46 -6.80
C LYS A 223 -4.43 18.61 -5.31
N ASN A 224 -3.96 19.71 -4.73
CA ASN A 224 -3.98 19.93 -3.28
C ASN A 224 -4.87 21.10 -2.84
N SER A 225 -5.49 21.82 -3.80
CA SER A 225 -6.40 22.94 -3.50
C SER A 225 -7.64 22.94 -4.41
N GLU A 226 -8.66 23.70 -4.01
CA GLU A 226 -9.89 23.88 -4.79
C GLU A 226 -9.62 24.52 -6.17
N GLU A 227 -8.66 25.44 -6.23
CA GLU A 227 -8.31 26.22 -7.41
C GLU A 227 -7.59 25.39 -8.46
N GLU A 228 -6.90 24.34 -8.06
CA GLU A 228 -6.21 23.43 -8.97
C GLU A 228 -7.15 22.46 -9.70
N CYS A 229 -8.39 22.29 -9.19
CA CYS A 229 -9.39 21.39 -9.79
C CYS A 229 -10.11 22.07 -10.97
N GLU A 230 -9.82 21.65 -12.18
CA GLU A 230 -10.38 22.21 -13.40
C GLU A 230 -11.70 21.54 -13.80
N THR A 231 -11.79 20.21 -13.68
CA THR A 231 -12.97 19.41 -14.06
C THR A 231 -13.82 19.02 -12.86
N ASP A 232 -15.10 18.68 -13.07
CA ASP A 232 -15.98 18.22 -12.02
C ASP A 232 -15.54 16.86 -11.49
N PHE A 233 -14.96 16.00 -12.33
CA PHE A 233 -14.33 14.77 -11.90
C PHE A 233 -13.15 15.00 -10.92
N GLU A 234 -12.27 15.96 -11.22
CA GLU A 234 -11.17 16.31 -10.31
C GLU A 234 -11.67 16.86 -8.96
N ARG A 235 -12.77 17.62 -8.97
CA ARG A 235 -13.43 18.10 -7.76
C ARG A 235 -13.95 16.96 -6.91
N TRP A 236 -14.55 15.94 -7.53
CA TRP A 236 -14.95 14.72 -6.84
C TRP A 236 -13.77 14.02 -6.17
N ILE A 237 -12.68 13.80 -6.93
CA ILE A 237 -11.49 13.11 -6.40
C ILE A 237 -10.85 13.90 -5.26
N TYR A 238 -10.73 15.22 -5.41
CA TYR A 238 -10.22 16.11 -4.36
C TYR A 238 -11.06 16.01 -3.08
N ILE A 239 -12.38 16.06 -3.21
CA ILE A 239 -13.29 15.92 -2.07
C ILE A 239 -13.15 14.55 -1.42
N LEU A 240 -13.25 13.46 -2.19
CA LEU A 240 -13.17 12.11 -1.64
C LEU A 240 -11.84 11.88 -0.93
N LYS A 241 -10.72 12.32 -1.51
CA LYS A 241 -9.40 12.16 -0.92
C LYS A 241 -9.25 12.87 0.43
N ASN A 242 -9.86 14.04 0.59
CA ASN A 242 -9.59 14.94 1.72
C ASN A 242 -10.80 15.21 2.62
N MET A 243 -11.96 14.60 2.39
CA MET A 243 -13.25 14.94 3.03
C MET A 243 -13.17 14.98 4.55
N ASN A 244 -12.49 14.04 5.16
CA ASN A 244 -12.35 13.95 6.62
C ASN A 244 -11.46 15.04 7.25
N THR A 245 -10.80 15.86 6.42
CA THR A 245 -9.97 16.99 6.89
C THR A 245 -10.64 18.34 6.73
N PHE A 246 -11.77 18.41 6.04
CA PHE A 246 -12.43 19.69 5.75
C PHE A 246 -13.26 20.19 6.93
N GLU A 247 -13.15 21.48 7.21
CA GLU A 247 -14.09 22.22 8.07
C GLU A 247 -15.30 22.72 7.26
N ARG A 248 -15.11 22.95 5.97
CA ARG A 248 -16.13 23.39 5.00
C ARG A 248 -16.00 22.55 3.74
N MET A 249 -17.11 22.01 3.27
CA MET A 249 -17.12 21.25 2.01
C MET A 249 -16.76 22.16 0.85
N PRO A 250 -15.66 21.85 0.12
CA PRO A 250 -15.29 22.57 -1.10
C PRO A 250 -16.40 22.55 -2.14
N PHE A 251 -16.47 23.59 -2.99
CA PHE A 251 -17.41 23.72 -4.09
C PHE A 251 -18.91 23.72 -3.73
N ALA A 252 -19.31 23.44 -2.48
CA ALA A 252 -20.71 23.36 -2.05
C ALA A 252 -21.51 24.65 -2.28
N ALA A 253 -20.85 25.82 -2.28
CA ALA A 253 -21.49 27.10 -2.55
C ALA A 253 -21.88 27.29 -4.03
N ARG A 254 -21.23 26.57 -4.95
CA ARG A 254 -21.38 26.74 -6.40
C ARG A 254 -22.02 25.56 -7.10
N ASN A 255 -22.06 24.39 -6.44
CA ASN A 255 -22.56 23.14 -7.00
C ASN A 255 -23.53 22.46 -6.07
N ALA A 256 -24.76 22.22 -6.54
CA ALA A 256 -25.85 21.63 -5.76
C ALA A 256 -25.54 20.19 -5.28
N VAL A 257 -24.77 19.44 -6.07
CA VAL A 257 -24.35 18.06 -5.75
C VAL A 257 -23.45 18.07 -4.52
N PHE A 258 -22.41 18.91 -4.50
CA PHE A 258 -21.51 19.05 -3.36
C PHE A 258 -22.16 19.70 -2.13
N LYS A 259 -23.18 20.55 -2.36
CA LYS A 259 -24.04 21.05 -1.27
C LYS A 259 -24.83 19.90 -0.62
N LYS A 260 -25.45 19.02 -1.42
CA LYS A 260 -26.13 17.83 -0.91
C LYS A 260 -25.15 16.90 -0.20
N LEU A 261 -23.99 16.65 -0.80
CA LEU A 261 -22.92 15.85 -0.19
C LEU A 261 -22.52 16.40 1.19
N SER A 262 -22.36 17.72 1.33
CA SER A 262 -22.01 18.34 2.62
C SER A 262 -23.06 18.10 3.70
N GLN A 263 -24.34 18.00 3.34
CA GLN A 263 -25.42 17.76 4.29
C GLN A 263 -25.47 16.31 4.77
N ILE A 264 -25.32 15.35 3.86
CA ILE A 264 -25.40 13.92 4.19
C ILE A 264 -24.12 13.39 4.85
N ALA A 265 -22.99 14.05 4.59
CA ALA A 265 -21.69 13.69 5.14
C ALA A 265 -21.38 14.39 6.49
N ASP A 266 -22.19 15.35 6.95
CA ASP A 266 -21.97 16.05 8.21
C ASP A 266 -22.22 15.10 9.39
N ILE A 267 -21.18 14.85 10.16
CA ILE A 267 -21.21 13.92 11.30
C ILE A 267 -22.20 14.40 12.38
N ALA A 268 -22.34 15.70 12.55
CA ALA A 268 -23.26 16.27 13.54
C ALA A 268 -24.75 16.09 13.14
N ALA A 269 -25.02 15.87 11.85
CA ALA A 269 -26.36 15.64 11.32
C ALA A 269 -26.78 14.17 11.27
N LEU A 270 -25.88 13.24 11.61
CA LEU A 270 -26.20 11.80 11.65
C LEU A 270 -27.17 11.50 12.78
N SER A 271 -28.12 10.59 12.49
CA SER A 271 -28.94 9.98 13.55
C SER A 271 -28.05 9.18 14.51
N GLU A 272 -28.54 8.88 15.70
CA GLU A 272 -27.83 8.07 16.69
C GLU A 272 -27.45 6.69 16.09
N GLU A 273 -28.37 6.03 15.40
CA GLU A 273 -28.15 4.75 14.73
C GLU A 273 -27.06 4.85 13.62
N ASP A 274 -27.10 5.88 12.79
CA ASP A 274 -26.11 6.12 11.75
C ASP A 274 -24.74 6.45 12.34
N ARG A 275 -24.72 7.18 13.45
CA ARG A 275 -23.48 7.50 14.16
C ARG A 275 -22.82 6.27 14.76
N GLU A 276 -23.58 5.39 15.38
CA GLU A 276 -23.06 4.11 15.90
C GLU A 276 -22.43 3.26 14.79
N LYS A 277 -23.14 3.10 13.66
CA LYS A 277 -22.64 2.36 12.49
C LYS A 277 -21.36 2.98 11.92
N TYR A 278 -21.31 4.31 11.85
CA TYR A 278 -20.13 5.02 11.40
C TYR A 278 -18.95 4.81 12.36
N ASP A 279 -19.15 4.97 13.65
CA ASP A 279 -18.10 4.81 14.66
C ASP A 279 -17.57 3.36 14.68
N GLU A 280 -18.43 2.35 14.48
CA GLU A 280 -18.04 0.95 14.34
C GLU A 280 -17.17 0.73 13.07
N SER A 281 -17.62 1.27 11.94
CA SER A 281 -16.87 1.20 10.67
C SER A 281 -15.52 1.90 10.79
N MET A 282 -15.45 3.06 11.44
CA MET A 282 -14.20 3.78 11.69
C MET A 282 -13.27 3.00 12.62
N LYS A 283 -13.79 2.33 13.64
CA LYS A 283 -12.98 1.46 14.51
C LYS A 283 -12.27 0.36 13.70
N VAL A 284 -13.01 -0.34 12.83
CA VAL A 284 -12.42 -1.38 11.96
C VAL A 284 -11.31 -0.81 11.06
N LEU A 285 -11.51 0.41 10.55
CA LEU A 285 -10.53 1.09 9.73
C LEU A 285 -9.26 1.46 10.52
N LEU A 286 -9.43 2.05 11.69
CA LEU A 286 -8.32 2.45 12.56
C LEU A 286 -7.53 1.25 13.09
N ASP A 287 -8.19 0.16 13.46
CA ASP A 287 -7.55 -1.08 13.89
C ASP A 287 -6.69 -1.68 12.77
N TYR A 288 -7.16 -1.59 11.53
CA TYR A 288 -6.36 -1.99 10.37
C TYR A 288 -5.08 -1.15 10.23
N TYR A 289 -5.18 0.19 10.27
CA TYR A 289 -4.01 1.05 10.17
C TYR A 289 -3.01 0.83 11.30
N ALA A 290 -3.48 0.65 12.53
CA ALA A 290 -2.63 0.34 13.67
C ALA A 290 -1.89 -1.00 13.48
N THR A 291 -2.56 -2.02 12.95
CA THR A 291 -1.96 -3.32 12.64
C THR A 291 -0.89 -3.21 11.55
N MET A 292 -1.17 -2.48 10.47
CA MET A 292 -0.22 -2.27 9.37
C MET A 292 1.01 -1.49 9.80
N GLU A 293 0.84 -0.45 10.61
CA GLU A 293 1.97 0.32 11.14
C GLU A 293 2.82 -0.55 12.08
N GLY A 294 2.20 -1.36 12.92
CA GLY A 294 2.89 -2.35 13.75
C GLY A 294 3.72 -3.34 12.92
N ALA A 295 3.13 -3.90 11.87
CA ALA A 295 3.83 -4.82 10.96
C ALA A 295 5.02 -4.15 10.25
N LYS A 296 4.86 -2.89 9.81
CA LYS A 296 5.93 -2.09 9.19
C LYS A 296 7.10 -1.84 10.15
N ILE A 297 6.80 -1.50 11.40
CA ILE A 297 7.83 -1.29 12.45
C ILE A 297 8.60 -2.59 12.69
N ILE A 298 7.89 -3.73 12.84
CA ILE A 298 8.50 -5.04 13.04
C ILE A 298 9.38 -5.41 11.84
N GLY A 299 8.86 -5.34 10.62
CA GLY A 299 9.61 -5.68 9.41
C GLY A 299 10.86 -4.81 9.22
N LYS A 300 10.77 -3.50 9.53
CA LYS A 300 11.93 -2.61 9.49
C LYS A 300 13.01 -2.99 10.51
N ARG A 301 12.60 -3.42 11.71
CA ARG A 301 13.52 -3.89 12.74
C ARG A 301 14.21 -5.19 12.32
N GLU A 302 13.43 -6.17 11.88
CA GLU A 302 13.94 -7.48 11.43
C GLU A 302 14.88 -7.33 10.23
N GLY A 303 14.51 -6.53 9.22
CA GLY A 303 15.36 -6.26 8.07
C GLY A 303 16.67 -5.56 8.45
N LYS A 304 16.64 -4.65 9.44
CA LYS A 304 17.86 -4.01 9.96
C LYS A 304 18.76 -5.01 10.69
N GLU A 305 18.19 -5.86 11.55
CA GLU A 305 18.93 -6.89 12.29
C GLU A 305 19.58 -7.90 11.34
N GLN A 306 18.82 -8.35 10.34
CA GLN A 306 19.32 -9.27 9.31
C GLN A 306 20.44 -8.63 8.47
N GLY A 307 20.26 -7.37 8.00
CA GLY A 307 21.27 -6.67 7.23
C GLY A 307 22.57 -6.44 8.01
N ILE A 308 22.49 -6.15 9.33
CA ILE A 308 23.68 -6.04 10.20
C ILE A 308 24.39 -7.39 10.31
N LYS A 309 23.62 -8.49 10.49
CA LYS A 309 24.19 -9.84 10.59
C LYS A 309 24.91 -10.25 9.31
N GLU A 310 24.23 -10.11 8.16
CA GLU A 310 24.78 -10.45 6.86
C GLU A 310 26.04 -9.60 6.53
N GLY A 311 25.98 -8.28 6.75
CA GLY A 311 27.12 -7.39 6.52
C GLY A 311 28.32 -7.72 7.42
N LYS A 312 28.06 -8.12 8.68
CA LYS A 312 29.13 -8.57 9.59
C LYS A 312 29.77 -9.90 9.13
N GLU A 313 28.96 -10.86 8.73
CA GLU A 313 29.44 -12.16 8.23
C GLU A 313 30.26 -11.98 6.94
N GLN A 314 29.78 -11.17 6.02
CA GLN A 314 30.50 -10.86 4.78
C GLN A 314 31.81 -10.12 5.05
N GLY A 315 31.80 -9.09 5.89
CA GLY A 315 33.00 -8.34 6.25
C GLY A 315 34.09 -9.20 6.93
N ILE A 316 33.68 -10.15 7.81
CA ILE A 316 34.61 -11.10 8.42
C ILE A 316 35.21 -12.04 7.36
N LYS A 317 34.41 -12.53 6.42
CA LYS A 317 34.86 -13.40 5.34
C LYS A 317 35.88 -12.68 4.43
N GLU A 318 35.50 -11.51 3.93
CA GLU A 318 36.38 -10.69 3.06
C GLU A 318 37.67 -10.29 3.76
N GLY A 319 37.63 -9.83 5.00
CA GLY A 319 38.81 -9.47 5.79
C GLY A 319 39.71 -10.67 6.06
N LYS A 320 39.18 -11.86 6.28
CA LYS A 320 39.96 -13.09 6.44
C LYS A 320 40.63 -13.51 5.14
N GLU A 321 39.93 -13.47 4.00
CA GLU A 321 40.48 -13.79 2.69
C GLU A 321 41.59 -12.83 2.30
N GLN A 322 41.40 -11.52 2.51
CA GLN A 322 42.40 -10.50 2.23
C GLN A 322 43.61 -10.65 3.16
N GLY A 323 43.42 -10.85 4.44
CA GLY A 323 44.53 -11.05 5.40
C GLY A 323 45.36 -12.30 5.08
N ILE A 324 44.75 -13.41 4.66
CA ILE A 324 45.46 -14.60 4.21
C ILE A 324 46.29 -14.32 2.95
N LYS A 325 45.71 -13.59 1.99
CA LYS A 325 46.40 -13.22 0.73
C LYS A 325 47.64 -12.33 1.03
N GLU A 326 47.44 -11.25 1.77
CA GLU A 326 48.50 -10.32 2.15
C GLU A 326 49.62 -11.00 2.96
N GLY A 327 49.23 -11.80 3.98
CA GLY A 327 50.20 -12.55 4.79
C GLY A 327 50.99 -13.57 3.98
N LYS A 328 50.35 -14.24 3.01
CA LYS A 328 51.04 -15.16 2.10
C LYS A 328 52.03 -14.43 1.17
N GLU A 329 51.63 -13.31 0.59
CA GLU A 329 52.51 -12.49 -0.28
C GLU A 329 53.70 -11.94 0.49
N GLN A 330 53.46 -11.43 1.70
CA GLN A 330 54.50 -10.90 2.55
C GLN A 330 55.47 -12.01 3.00
N GLY A 331 54.97 -13.15 3.47
CA GLY A 331 55.78 -14.31 3.89
C GLY A 331 56.64 -14.86 2.75
N ILE A 332 56.15 -14.89 1.52
CA ILE A 332 56.94 -15.29 0.33
C ILE A 332 58.05 -14.27 0.05
N LYS A 333 57.75 -12.97 0.19
CA LYS A 333 58.73 -11.90 -0.04
C LYS A 333 59.84 -11.94 1.02
N GLU A 334 59.48 -12.05 2.28
CA GLU A 334 60.41 -12.15 3.42
C GLU A 334 61.29 -13.42 3.32
N GLY A 335 60.66 -14.59 3.13
CA GLY A 335 61.41 -15.86 3.00
C GLY A 335 62.35 -15.89 1.77
N ARG A 336 61.99 -15.21 0.66
CA ARG A 336 62.92 -15.04 -0.47
C ARG A 336 64.09 -14.11 -0.14
N ALA A 337 63.83 -13.04 0.63
CA ALA A 337 64.90 -12.11 1.04
C ALA A 337 65.86 -12.79 2.01
N GLU A 338 65.36 -13.49 3.04
CA GLU A 338 66.14 -14.25 4.00
C GLU A 338 66.92 -15.37 3.34
N GLY A 339 66.31 -16.16 2.43
CA GLY A 339 67.01 -17.20 1.68
C GLY A 339 68.14 -16.68 0.81
N ARG A 340 67.98 -15.50 0.14
CA ARG A 340 68.99 -14.85 -0.61
C ARG A 340 70.15 -14.37 0.29
N ALA A 341 69.83 -13.81 1.47
CA ALA A 341 70.80 -13.37 2.45
C ALA A 341 71.65 -14.53 3.02
N GLU A 342 70.96 -15.65 3.32
CA GLU A 342 71.62 -16.88 3.80
C GLU A 342 72.53 -17.48 2.76
N VAL A 343 72.17 -17.57 1.50
CA VAL A 343 72.98 -18.01 0.38
C VAL A 343 74.18 -17.06 0.21
N ALA A 344 73.96 -15.75 0.27
CA ALA A 344 75.09 -14.77 0.18
C ALA A 344 76.07 -14.93 1.30
N LYS A 345 75.60 -15.16 2.53
CA LYS A 345 76.48 -15.41 3.71
C LYS A 345 77.33 -16.68 3.57
N ASN A 346 76.70 -17.76 3.07
CA ASN A 346 77.46 -18.98 2.78
C ASN A 346 78.53 -18.82 1.68
N LEU A 347 78.19 -18.11 0.59
CA LEU A 347 79.10 -17.83 -0.48
C LEU A 347 80.28 -16.91 -0.04
N LEU A 348 80.04 -15.93 0.86
CA LEU A 348 81.05 -15.12 1.50
C LEU A 348 81.98 -16.00 2.33
N SER A 349 81.52 -16.93 3.13
CA SER A 349 82.33 -17.84 3.93
C SER A 349 83.19 -18.79 3.07
N MET A 350 82.80 -19.06 1.83
CA MET A 350 83.57 -19.83 0.84
C MET A 350 84.56 -19.00 0.11
N GLY A 351 84.68 -17.70 0.39
CA GLY A 351 85.69 -16.82 -0.19
C GLY A 351 85.37 -16.29 -1.62
N LEU A 352 84.15 -16.35 -2.05
CA LEU A 352 83.78 -15.78 -3.34
C LEU A 352 83.77 -14.25 -3.32
N SER A 353 84.09 -13.61 -4.46
CA SER A 353 84.09 -12.16 -4.60
C SER A 353 82.63 -11.61 -4.55
N VAL A 354 82.46 -10.38 -4.01
CA VAL A 354 81.16 -9.68 -3.91
C VAL A 354 80.51 -9.60 -5.25
N ASP A 355 81.23 -9.36 -6.36
CA ASP A 355 80.65 -9.34 -7.72
C ASP A 355 80.02 -10.68 -8.15
N ASN A 356 80.66 -11.80 -7.77
CA ASN A 356 80.11 -13.13 -8.06
C ASN A 356 78.86 -13.46 -7.21
N ILE A 357 78.83 -13.01 -5.94
CA ILE A 357 77.70 -13.19 -5.03
C ILE A 357 76.53 -12.30 -5.47
N THR A 358 76.82 -11.06 -5.91
CA THR A 358 75.77 -10.20 -6.52
C THR A 358 75.10 -10.89 -7.72
N LYS A 359 75.88 -11.48 -8.62
CA LYS A 359 75.34 -12.20 -9.78
C LYS A 359 74.54 -13.44 -9.38
N ALA A 360 74.92 -14.13 -8.32
CA ALA A 360 74.26 -15.38 -7.88
C ALA A 360 72.97 -15.14 -7.07
N THR A 361 72.90 -14.08 -6.26
CA THR A 361 71.81 -13.84 -5.31
C THR A 361 70.91 -12.70 -5.72
N GLY A 362 71.37 -11.78 -6.57
CA GLY A 362 70.71 -10.55 -6.96
C GLY A 362 70.66 -9.49 -5.83
N LEU A 363 71.45 -9.66 -4.76
CA LEU A 363 71.61 -8.67 -3.71
C LEU A 363 72.64 -7.63 -4.18
N ASN A 364 72.46 -6.38 -3.75
CA ASN A 364 73.44 -5.34 -4.08
C ASN A 364 74.72 -5.47 -3.23
N PRO A 365 75.86 -4.88 -3.64
CA PRO A 365 77.13 -4.98 -2.93
C PRO A 365 77.04 -4.53 -1.47
N GLU A 366 76.25 -3.49 -1.17
CA GLU A 366 76.14 -2.93 0.18
C GLU A 366 75.37 -3.92 1.10
N GLU A 367 74.33 -4.57 0.59
CA GLU A 367 73.63 -5.63 1.29
C GLU A 367 74.54 -6.80 1.60
N ILE A 368 75.35 -7.22 0.64
CA ILE A 368 76.30 -8.33 0.84
C ILE A 368 77.36 -7.98 1.89
N GLU A 369 77.92 -6.75 1.82
CA GLU A 369 78.90 -6.31 2.82
C GLU A 369 78.38 -6.22 4.25
N SER A 370 77.04 -5.90 4.40
CA SER A 370 76.39 -5.87 5.70
C SER A 370 76.21 -7.28 6.32
N LEU A 371 76.40 -8.36 5.55
CA LEU A 371 76.28 -9.76 6.00
C LEU A 371 77.58 -10.37 6.49
N ARG A 372 78.70 -9.63 6.32
CA ARG A 372 80.02 -10.02 6.86
C ARG A 372 80.01 -9.90 8.40
#